data_957dd239ebba42fb9a550f11261af7d0
#
_entry.id   957dd239ebba42fb9a550f11261af7d0
#
_cell.length_a   1.000
_cell.length_b   1.000
_cell.length_c   1.000
_cell.angle_alpha   90.00
_cell.angle_beta   90.00
_cell.angle_gamma   90.00
#
_symmetry.space_group_name_H-M   'P 1'
#
loop_
_entity.id
_entity.type
_entity.pdbx_description
1 polymer ?
#
loop_
_entity_poly.entity_id
_entity_poly.type
_entity_poly.pdbx_seq_one_letter_code
_entity_poly.pdbx_strand_id
1 'polypeptide(L)'
;NVRDIKPGELGMKTFLDMAWDIDKFDFDNINNHQVDFLVSIFGERYREDIEDVMNSYYHLGFQHKPEAMGWGYEWNNEHVQERMTDTDFSFINYNEAEGRIQEYDRISDKSEKIWNALPESHKAAFYELVFYPVKGAALMNKKMLVAQQNRWYARQGRTATNYLADRVKSYHDSIDYYTDKYN
;
A
#
# COMPACT_ATOMS: atom_id res chain seq x y z
N ASN A 1 15.04 11.69 -6.06
CA ASN A 1 15.27 10.98 -7.32
C ASN A 1 14.01 10.18 -7.65
N VAL A 2 13.20 10.69 -8.57
CA VAL A 2 11.97 10.03 -9.00
C VAL A 2 12.28 9.32 -10.32
N ARG A 3 12.52 8.02 -10.23
CA ARG A 3 12.78 7.19 -11.42
C ARG A 3 11.53 6.88 -12.20
N ASP A 4 10.44 6.60 -11.47
CA ASP A 4 9.16 6.19 -12.03
C ASP A 4 8.12 7.21 -11.61
N ILE A 5 7.76 8.06 -12.54
CA ILE A 5 6.95 9.25 -12.29
C ILE A 5 5.50 8.87 -11.98
N LYS A 6 4.99 7.88 -12.68
CA LYS A 6 3.57 7.52 -12.67
C LYS A 6 3.03 7.16 -11.27
N PRO A 7 3.66 6.25 -10.48
CA PRO A 7 3.18 5.98 -9.13
C PRO A 7 3.49 7.09 -8.12
N GLY A 8 4.34 8.05 -8.47
CA GLY A 8 4.72 9.15 -7.60
C GLY A 8 3.96 10.46 -7.83
N GLU A 9 2.96 10.50 -8.70
CA GLU A 9 2.32 11.73 -9.16
C GLU A 9 1.78 12.58 -8.00
N LEU A 10 0.99 12.01 -7.10
CA LEU A 10 0.44 12.73 -5.96
C LEU A 10 1.53 13.29 -5.01
N GLY A 11 2.54 12.47 -4.72
CA GLY A 11 3.67 12.88 -3.90
C GLY A 11 4.53 13.96 -4.56
N MET A 12 4.76 13.87 -5.87
CA MET A 12 5.49 14.89 -6.62
C MET A 12 4.74 16.21 -6.67
N LYS A 13 3.44 16.17 -6.94
CA LYS A 13 2.60 17.38 -6.92
C LYS A 13 2.69 18.06 -5.56
N THR A 14 2.49 17.32 -4.48
CA THR A 14 2.58 17.86 -3.12
C THR A 14 3.95 18.48 -2.85
N PHE A 15 5.04 17.79 -3.20
CA PHE A 15 6.40 18.30 -3.03
C PHE A 15 6.65 19.58 -3.83
N LEU A 16 6.20 19.64 -5.09
CA LEU A 16 6.41 20.80 -5.95
C LEU A 16 5.57 21.99 -5.49
N ASP A 17 4.35 21.78 -5.04
CA ASP A 17 3.51 22.84 -4.46
C ASP A 17 4.13 23.41 -3.18
N MET A 18 4.69 22.55 -2.31
CA MET A 18 5.43 22.99 -1.12
C MET A 18 6.72 23.75 -1.48
N ALA A 19 7.45 23.32 -2.50
CA ALA A 19 8.66 24.00 -2.96
C ALA A 19 8.35 25.36 -3.60
N TRP A 20 7.15 25.51 -4.19
CA TRP A 20 6.71 26.76 -4.79
C TRP A 20 6.30 27.82 -3.77
N ASP A 21 5.60 27.41 -2.72
CA ASP A 21 5.08 28.30 -1.67
C ASP A 21 5.16 27.61 -0.31
N ILE A 22 6.36 27.65 0.31
CA ILE A 22 6.62 26.96 1.57
C ILE A 22 5.84 27.56 2.74
N ASP A 23 5.51 28.86 2.68
CA ASP A 23 4.79 29.55 3.76
C ASP A 23 3.32 29.12 3.87
N LYS A 24 2.82 28.47 2.83
CA LYS A 24 1.44 27.95 2.78
C LYS A 24 1.26 26.63 3.51
N PHE A 25 2.35 25.88 3.75
CA PHE A 25 2.29 24.52 4.25
C PHE A 25 2.88 24.40 5.65
N ASP A 26 2.22 23.61 6.49
CA ASP A 26 2.68 23.16 7.80
C ASP A 26 2.26 21.72 8.08
N PHE A 27 2.57 21.20 9.26
CA PHE A 27 2.23 19.84 9.66
C PHE A 27 0.71 19.60 9.76
N ASP A 28 -0.07 20.63 10.03
CA ASP A 28 -1.49 20.51 10.27
C ASP A 28 -2.28 20.50 8.95
N ASN A 29 -1.75 21.09 7.88
CA ASN A 29 -2.47 21.24 6.62
C ASN A 29 -1.96 20.40 5.45
N ILE A 30 -0.77 19.81 5.53
CA ILE A 30 -0.16 19.08 4.41
C ILE A 30 -1.00 17.87 3.96
N ASN A 31 -1.59 17.14 4.90
CA ASN A 31 -2.47 16.01 4.56
C ASN A 31 -3.76 16.50 3.88
N ASN A 32 -4.32 17.60 4.35
CA ASN A 32 -5.50 18.20 3.75
C ASN A 32 -5.25 18.63 2.31
N HIS A 33 -4.05 19.12 1.99
CA HIS A 33 -3.68 19.51 0.63
C HIS A 33 -3.82 18.36 -0.38
N GLN A 34 -3.38 17.16 -0.01
CA GLN A 34 -3.50 15.98 -0.87
C GLN A 34 -4.98 15.57 -1.04
N VAL A 35 -5.74 15.59 0.04
CA VAL A 35 -7.18 15.30 0.01
C VAL A 35 -7.92 16.32 -0.84
N ASP A 36 -7.64 17.60 -0.67
CA ASP A 36 -8.25 18.70 -1.45
C ASP A 36 -7.96 18.55 -2.94
N PHE A 37 -6.73 18.18 -3.31
CA PHE A 37 -6.39 17.91 -4.70
C PHE A 37 -7.22 16.75 -5.26
N LEU A 38 -7.28 15.61 -4.57
CA LEU A 38 -8.06 14.46 -5.02
C LEU A 38 -9.56 14.78 -5.10
N VAL A 39 -10.09 15.49 -4.12
CA VAL A 39 -11.50 15.90 -4.07
C VAL A 39 -11.83 16.89 -5.19
N SER A 40 -10.90 17.76 -5.56
CA SER A 40 -11.09 18.68 -6.70
C SER A 40 -11.30 17.94 -8.04
N ILE A 41 -10.75 16.72 -8.14
CA ILE A 41 -10.88 15.86 -9.33
C ILE A 41 -12.14 14.98 -9.23
N PHE A 42 -12.34 14.31 -8.07
CA PHE A 42 -13.34 13.24 -7.94
C PHE A 42 -14.67 13.68 -7.33
N GLY A 43 -14.68 14.84 -6.69
CA GLY A 43 -15.89 15.48 -6.13
C GLY A 43 -15.97 15.40 -4.61
N GLU A 44 -16.59 16.45 -4.04
CA GLU A 44 -16.72 16.69 -2.60
C GLU A 44 -17.47 15.58 -1.86
N ARG A 45 -18.39 14.89 -2.52
CA ARG A 45 -19.14 13.78 -1.94
C ARG A 45 -18.28 12.59 -1.48
N TYR A 46 -17.03 12.50 -1.94
CA TYR A 46 -16.08 11.45 -1.57
C TYR A 46 -15.04 11.90 -0.57
N ARG A 47 -15.10 13.14 -0.05
CA ARG A 47 -14.07 13.73 0.81
C ARG A 47 -13.74 12.86 2.01
N GLU A 48 -14.72 12.51 2.82
CA GLU A 48 -14.52 11.73 4.04
C GLU A 48 -13.90 10.35 3.75
N ASP A 49 -14.33 9.70 2.68
CA ASP A 49 -13.81 8.39 2.29
C ASP A 49 -12.39 8.48 1.72
N ILE A 50 -12.10 9.49 0.89
CA ILE A 50 -10.75 9.73 0.35
C ILE A 50 -9.79 10.10 1.49
N GLU A 51 -10.19 10.96 2.40
CA GLU A 51 -9.40 11.36 3.56
C GLU A 51 -9.04 10.15 4.43
N ASP A 52 -10.02 9.32 4.79
CA ASP A 52 -9.79 8.11 5.57
C ASP A 52 -8.85 7.13 4.85
N VAL A 53 -9.07 6.88 3.57
CA VAL A 53 -8.22 5.98 2.77
C VAL A 53 -6.78 6.49 2.72
N MET A 54 -6.57 7.76 2.39
CA MET A 54 -5.24 8.32 2.18
C MET A 54 -4.47 8.48 3.49
N ASN A 55 -5.13 8.96 4.56
CA ASN A 55 -4.50 9.08 5.87
C ASN A 55 -4.09 7.71 6.42
N SER A 56 -4.94 6.70 6.32
CA SER A 56 -4.61 5.33 6.73
C SER A 56 -3.50 4.73 5.86
N TYR A 57 -3.54 4.94 4.54
CA TYR A 57 -2.50 4.46 3.62
C TYR A 57 -1.12 5.01 3.97
N TYR A 58 -1.00 6.33 4.18
CA TYR A 58 0.27 6.95 4.56
C TYR A 58 0.70 6.56 5.96
N HIS A 59 -0.23 6.45 6.91
CA HIS A 59 0.09 6.00 8.27
C HIS A 59 0.66 4.58 8.28
N LEU A 60 0.04 3.65 7.56
CA LEU A 60 0.53 2.27 7.41
C LEU A 60 1.88 2.22 6.69
N GLY A 61 2.07 3.07 5.67
CA GLY A 61 3.35 3.21 4.97
C GLY A 61 4.45 3.80 5.84
N PHE A 62 4.12 4.73 6.74
CA PHE A 62 5.06 5.28 7.71
C PHE A 62 5.52 4.24 8.74
N GLN A 63 4.61 3.39 9.21
CA GLN A 63 4.95 2.30 10.12
C GLN A 63 5.94 1.30 9.48
N HIS A 64 5.68 0.91 8.25
CA HIS A 64 6.56 0.05 7.45
C HIS A 64 6.17 0.13 5.97
N LYS A 65 7.13 0.51 5.13
CA LYS A 65 6.89 0.66 3.69
C LYS A 65 6.55 -0.68 3.04
N PRO A 66 5.49 -0.75 2.21
CA PRO A 66 5.11 -2.00 1.54
C PRO A 66 6.24 -2.60 0.70
N GLU A 67 7.00 -1.78 0.00
CA GLU A 67 8.13 -2.22 -0.83
C GLU A 67 9.31 -2.77 -0.02
N ALA A 68 9.42 -2.40 1.26
CA ALA A 68 10.46 -2.89 2.14
C ALA A 68 10.06 -4.18 2.90
N MET A 69 8.83 -4.65 2.76
CA MET A 69 8.35 -5.87 3.40
C MET A 69 9.15 -7.09 2.92
N GLY A 70 9.80 -7.74 3.87
CA GLY A 70 10.58 -8.96 3.60
C GLY A 70 11.95 -8.72 2.96
N TRP A 71 12.38 -7.48 2.82
CA TRP A 71 13.71 -7.14 2.30
C TRP A 71 14.75 -7.24 3.41
N GLY A 72 15.71 -8.17 3.23
CA GLY A 72 16.94 -8.21 3.98
C GLY A 72 18.10 -8.03 3.00
N TYR A 73 18.60 -6.80 2.85
CA TYR A 73 19.84 -6.55 2.15
C TYR A 73 21.00 -6.69 3.13
N GLU A 74 21.81 -7.72 2.96
CA GLU A 74 23.18 -7.70 3.47
C GLU A 74 24.10 -7.22 2.35
N TRP A 75 24.54 -5.98 2.41
CA TRP A 75 25.66 -5.49 1.63
C TRP A 75 26.95 -6.04 2.24
N ASN A 76 27.41 -7.19 1.80
CA ASN A 76 28.81 -7.51 1.95
C ASN A 76 29.52 -7.25 0.61
N ASN A 77 30.77 -6.83 0.67
CA ASN A 77 31.54 -6.34 -0.48
C ASN A 77 31.76 -7.40 -1.59
N GLU A 78 31.32 -8.61 -1.44
CA GLU A 78 31.60 -9.71 -2.36
C GLU A 78 30.36 -10.33 -3.01
N HIS A 79 29.19 -10.30 -2.35
CA HIS A 79 27.94 -10.82 -2.93
C HIS A 79 26.71 -10.13 -2.34
N VAL A 80 25.86 -9.59 -3.19
CA VAL A 80 24.50 -9.21 -2.82
C VAL A 80 23.67 -10.47 -2.70
N GLN A 81 23.46 -10.94 -1.48
CA GLN A 81 22.48 -12.00 -1.23
C GLN A 81 21.14 -11.37 -0.94
N GLU A 82 20.22 -11.48 -1.89
CA GLU A 82 18.81 -11.21 -1.64
C GLU A 82 18.26 -12.28 -0.70
N ARG A 83 18.16 -11.96 0.58
CA ARG A 83 17.48 -12.80 1.54
C ARG A 83 16.12 -12.23 1.84
N MET A 84 15.09 -13.03 1.63
CA MET A 84 13.78 -12.70 2.15
C MET A 84 13.80 -12.90 3.66
N THR A 85 13.62 -11.80 4.41
CA THR A 85 13.55 -11.82 5.87
C THR A 85 12.12 -11.72 6.35
N ASP A 86 11.85 -12.31 7.52
CA ASP A 86 10.59 -12.12 8.21
C ASP A 86 10.51 -10.68 8.75
N THR A 87 9.31 -10.11 8.78
CA THR A 87 9.07 -8.81 9.40
C THR A 87 8.98 -8.94 10.91
N ASP A 88 9.08 -7.83 11.64
CA ASP A 88 8.93 -7.79 13.09
C ASP A 88 7.46 -7.84 13.55
N PHE A 89 6.49 -7.82 12.63
CA PHE A 89 5.08 -7.90 12.98
C PHE A 89 4.72 -9.25 13.62
N SER A 90 4.20 -9.18 14.84
CA SER A 90 3.81 -10.35 15.61
C SER A 90 2.48 -10.95 15.15
N PHE A 91 2.43 -12.29 15.03
CA PHE A 91 1.19 -13.05 14.81
C PHE A 91 0.53 -13.49 16.13
N ILE A 92 1.14 -13.19 17.27
CA ILE A 92 0.65 -13.66 18.60
C ILE A 92 0.29 -12.48 19.47
N ASN A 93 1.16 -11.47 19.53
CA ASN A 93 1.04 -10.36 20.44
C ASN A 93 0.36 -9.17 19.74
N TYR A 94 -0.55 -8.52 20.46
CA TYR A 94 -1.20 -7.26 20.07
C TYR A 94 -1.90 -7.27 18.71
N ASN A 95 -2.10 -8.45 18.11
CA ASN A 95 -2.74 -8.60 16.81
C ASN A 95 -2.07 -7.79 15.68
N GLU A 96 -0.74 -7.60 15.75
CA GLU A 96 -0.02 -6.66 14.86
C GLU A 96 -0.13 -7.07 13.38
N ALA A 97 0.24 -8.30 13.04
CA ALA A 97 0.23 -8.76 11.65
C ALA A 97 -1.20 -8.84 11.09
N GLU A 98 -2.13 -9.41 11.86
CA GLU A 98 -3.53 -9.54 11.45
C GLU A 98 -4.23 -8.18 11.40
N GLY A 99 -4.02 -7.32 12.41
CA GLY A 99 -4.58 -5.97 12.44
C GLY A 99 -4.09 -5.13 11.25
N ARG A 100 -2.81 -5.26 10.89
CA ARG A 100 -2.26 -4.60 9.70
C ARG A 100 -2.92 -5.09 8.40
N ILE A 101 -3.12 -6.40 8.25
CA ILE A 101 -3.84 -6.97 7.10
C ILE A 101 -5.26 -6.44 7.04
N GLN A 102 -5.98 -6.46 8.17
CA GLN A 102 -7.37 -5.99 8.24
C GLN A 102 -7.50 -4.52 7.88
N GLU A 103 -6.57 -3.67 8.34
CA GLU A 103 -6.61 -2.25 8.02
C GLU A 103 -6.32 -1.98 6.54
N TYR A 104 -5.36 -2.69 5.93
CA TYR A 104 -5.14 -2.62 4.50
C TYR A 104 -6.34 -3.13 3.69
N ASP A 105 -7.01 -4.20 4.14
CA ASP A 105 -8.24 -4.70 3.50
C ASP A 105 -9.35 -3.65 3.58
N ARG A 106 -9.55 -3.03 4.74
CA ARG A 106 -10.54 -1.98 4.96
C ARG A 106 -10.39 -0.82 3.99
N ILE A 107 -9.18 -0.26 3.87
CA ILE A 107 -8.95 0.88 2.96
C ILE A 107 -8.97 0.47 1.49
N SER A 108 -8.51 -0.73 1.16
CA SER A 108 -8.60 -1.30 -0.18
C SER A 108 -10.05 -1.46 -0.63
N ASP A 109 -10.91 -2.04 0.21
CA ASP A 109 -12.34 -2.22 -0.08
C ASP A 109 -13.07 -0.88 -0.19
N LYS A 110 -12.70 0.10 0.65
CA LYS A 110 -13.25 1.45 0.58
C LYS A 110 -12.85 2.15 -0.73
N SER A 111 -11.58 2.08 -1.12
CA SER A 111 -11.11 2.66 -2.38
C SER A 111 -11.78 2.00 -3.60
N GLU A 112 -12.01 0.68 -3.55
CA GLU A 112 -12.73 -0.05 -4.61
C GLU A 112 -14.20 0.39 -4.73
N LYS A 113 -14.87 0.64 -3.62
CA LYS A 113 -16.24 1.17 -3.61
C LYS A 113 -16.32 2.56 -4.26
N ILE A 114 -15.37 3.45 -3.93
CA ILE A 114 -15.30 4.77 -4.57
C ILE A 114 -15.09 4.59 -6.08
N TRP A 115 -14.09 3.81 -6.49
CA TRP A 115 -13.77 3.56 -7.89
C TRP A 115 -14.97 3.04 -8.68
N ASN A 116 -15.73 2.10 -8.13
CA ASN A 116 -16.92 1.55 -8.75
C ASN A 116 -18.07 2.57 -8.88
N ALA A 117 -18.17 3.53 -7.95
CA ALA A 117 -19.20 4.56 -7.94
C ALA A 117 -18.87 5.79 -8.80
N LEU A 118 -17.60 5.92 -9.24
CA LEU A 118 -17.17 7.03 -10.08
C LEU A 118 -17.69 6.92 -11.52
N PRO A 119 -17.95 8.07 -12.17
CA PRO A 119 -18.16 8.10 -13.62
C PRO A 119 -16.98 7.52 -14.37
N GLU A 120 -17.22 6.91 -15.54
CA GLU A 120 -16.19 6.25 -16.33
C GLU A 120 -15.02 7.19 -16.67
N SER A 121 -15.31 8.46 -16.93
CA SER A 121 -14.30 9.50 -17.23
C SER A 121 -13.29 9.76 -16.10
N HIS A 122 -13.62 9.37 -14.85
CA HIS A 122 -12.75 9.58 -13.68
C HIS A 122 -12.05 8.28 -13.22
N LYS A 123 -12.49 7.12 -13.71
CA LYS A 123 -12.00 5.83 -13.22
C LYS A 123 -10.52 5.61 -13.46
N ALA A 124 -10.00 6.00 -14.64
CA ALA A 124 -8.58 5.84 -14.96
C ALA A 124 -7.70 6.68 -13.99
N ALA A 125 -8.06 7.95 -13.80
CA ALA A 125 -7.32 8.82 -12.89
C ALA A 125 -7.40 8.34 -11.42
N PHE A 126 -8.58 7.89 -10.96
CA PHE A 126 -8.72 7.36 -9.60
C PHE A 126 -7.95 6.05 -9.42
N TYR A 127 -7.95 5.21 -10.46
CA TYR A 127 -7.16 3.98 -10.46
C TYR A 127 -5.69 4.26 -10.23
N GLU A 128 -5.13 5.24 -10.94
CA GLU A 128 -3.73 5.61 -10.85
C GLU A 128 -3.37 6.30 -9.54
N LEU A 129 -4.17 7.30 -9.13
CA LEU A 129 -3.82 8.16 -8.00
C LEU A 129 -4.12 7.55 -6.62
N VAL A 130 -5.13 6.67 -6.54
CA VAL A 130 -5.63 6.16 -5.25
C VAL A 130 -5.74 4.63 -5.24
N PHE A 131 -6.51 4.06 -6.18
CA PHE A 131 -6.88 2.65 -6.07
C PHE A 131 -5.68 1.71 -6.20
N TYR A 132 -4.86 1.86 -7.24
CA TYR A 132 -3.73 0.98 -7.49
C TYR A 132 -2.66 1.08 -6.39
N PRO A 133 -2.21 2.26 -5.92
CA PRO A 133 -1.29 2.35 -4.79
C PRO A 133 -1.79 1.66 -3.53
N VAL A 134 -3.04 1.89 -3.16
CA VAL A 134 -3.66 1.27 -1.97
C VAL A 134 -3.83 -0.24 -2.13
N LYS A 135 -4.34 -0.69 -3.27
CA LYS A 135 -4.54 -2.12 -3.59
C LYS A 135 -3.22 -2.88 -3.66
N GLY A 136 -2.22 -2.30 -4.33
CA GLY A 136 -0.87 -2.87 -4.44
C GLY A 136 -0.21 -3.01 -3.06
N ALA A 137 -0.29 -1.98 -2.22
CA ALA A 137 0.22 -2.03 -0.85
C ALA A 137 -0.50 -3.10 0.00
N ALA A 138 -1.83 -3.20 -0.10
CA ALA A 138 -2.61 -4.22 0.59
C ALA A 138 -2.20 -5.65 0.17
N LEU A 139 -2.10 -5.89 -1.13
CA LEU A 139 -1.70 -7.19 -1.68
C LEU A 139 -0.26 -7.55 -1.30
N MET A 140 0.66 -6.58 -1.35
CA MET A 140 2.05 -6.80 -0.96
C MET A 140 2.17 -7.18 0.52
N ASN A 141 1.48 -6.45 1.41
CA ASN A 141 1.45 -6.79 2.83
C ASN A 141 0.87 -8.19 3.08
N LYS A 142 -0.25 -8.52 2.45
CA LYS A 142 -0.84 -9.87 2.56
C LYS A 142 0.09 -10.94 2.05
N LYS A 143 0.70 -10.76 0.87
CA LYS A 143 1.68 -11.71 0.32
C LYS A 143 2.81 -11.97 1.29
N MET A 144 3.42 -10.94 1.85
CA MET A 144 4.59 -11.06 2.69
C MET A 144 4.26 -11.63 4.07
N LEU A 145 3.22 -11.10 4.74
CA LEU A 145 2.82 -11.57 6.07
C LEU A 145 2.28 -13.00 6.05
N VAL A 146 1.47 -13.37 5.05
CA VAL A 146 0.97 -14.75 4.93
C VAL A 146 2.11 -15.71 4.57
N ALA A 147 3.10 -15.31 3.76
CA ALA A 147 4.30 -16.10 3.52
C ALA A 147 5.12 -16.30 4.80
N GLN A 148 5.27 -15.28 5.63
CA GLN A 148 5.91 -15.36 6.94
C GLN A 148 5.16 -16.31 7.87
N GLN A 149 3.83 -16.18 7.95
CA GLN A 149 2.97 -17.09 8.72
C GLN A 149 3.11 -18.53 8.25
N ASN A 150 3.18 -18.75 6.93
CA ASN A 150 3.38 -20.08 6.34
C ASN A 150 4.70 -20.70 6.80
N ARG A 151 5.81 -19.95 6.70
CA ARG A 151 7.13 -20.43 7.18
C ARG A 151 7.10 -20.76 8.69
N TRP A 152 6.43 -19.93 9.47
CA TRP A 152 6.26 -20.16 10.91
C TRP A 152 5.45 -21.43 11.20
N TYR A 153 4.32 -21.64 10.50
CA TYR A 153 3.49 -22.85 10.65
C TYR A 153 4.20 -24.11 10.15
N ALA A 154 5.00 -24.01 9.08
CA ALA A 154 5.80 -25.12 8.58
C ALA A 154 6.80 -25.65 9.64
N ARG A 155 7.48 -24.73 10.35
CA ARG A 155 8.38 -25.09 11.47
C ARG A 155 7.66 -25.81 12.63
N GLN A 156 6.34 -25.61 12.74
CA GLN A 156 5.49 -26.26 13.75
C GLN A 156 4.83 -27.56 13.24
N GLY A 157 5.04 -27.94 11.99
CA GLY A 157 4.41 -29.11 11.37
C GLY A 157 2.91 -28.97 11.15
N ARG A 158 2.39 -27.74 11.03
CA ARG A 158 0.94 -27.50 10.84
C ARG A 158 0.51 -27.81 9.41
N THR A 159 -0.62 -28.45 9.25
CA THR A 159 -1.18 -28.84 7.94
C THR A 159 -1.71 -27.67 7.12
N ALA A 160 -1.96 -26.50 7.76
CA ALA A 160 -2.45 -25.29 7.09
C ALA A 160 -1.44 -24.66 6.10
N THR A 161 -0.19 -25.12 6.07
CA THR A 161 0.88 -24.56 5.24
C THR A 161 0.57 -24.60 3.75
N ASN A 162 -0.03 -25.67 3.23
CA ASN A 162 -0.39 -25.76 1.81
C ASN A 162 -1.44 -24.68 1.45
N TYR A 163 -2.47 -24.55 2.27
CA TYR A 163 -3.49 -23.51 2.09
C TYR A 163 -2.91 -22.09 2.13
N LEU A 164 -1.98 -21.83 3.05
CA LEU A 164 -1.32 -20.52 3.12
C LEU A 164 -0.42 -20.28 1.90
N ALA A 165 0.26 -21.29 1.39
CA ALA A 165 1.06 -21.18 0.16
C ALA A 165 0.20 -20.83 -1.06
N ASP A 166 -0.98 -21.45 -1.21
CA ASP A 166 -1.93 -21.13 -2.29
C ASP A 166 -2.44 -19.69 -2.17
N ARG A 167 -2.71 -19.21 -0.95
CA ARG A 167 -3.08 -17.80 -0.73
C ARG A 167 -1.97 -16.84 -1.13
N VAL A 168 -0.72 -17.12 -0.77
CA VAL A 168 0.44 -16.28 -1.17
C VAL A 168 0.55 -16.19 -2.67
N LYS A 169 0.40 -17.32 -3.37
CA LYS A 169 0.38 -17.35 -4.84
C LYS A 169 -0.75 -16.50 -5.40
N SER A 170 -1.96 -16.65 -4.88
CA SER A 170 -3.12 -15.86 -5.31
C SER A 170 -2.91 -14.34 -5.12
N TYR A 171 -2.24 -13.92 -4.06
CA TYR A 171 -1.90 -12.50 -3.87
C TYR A 171 -0.86 -12.02 -4.88
N HIS A 172 0.12 -12.86 -5.23
CA HIS A 172 1.09 -12.55 -6.27
C HIS A 172 0.42 -12.40 -7.63
N ASP A 173 -0.39 -13.37 -8.02
CA ASP A 173 -1.15 -13.34 -9.28
C ASP A 173 -2.07 -12.10 -9.36
N SER A 174 -2.61 -11.67 -8.21
CA SER A 174 -3.41 -10.44 -8.12
C SER A 174 -2.56 -9.18 -8.30
N ILE A 175 -1.33 -9.14 -7.76
CA ILE A 175 -0.42 -8.01 -7.97
C ILE A 175 -0.13 -7.88 -9.47
N ASP A 176 0.21 -8.97 -10.14
CA ASP A 176 0.48 -8.97 -11.58
C ASP A 176 -0.74 -8.47 -12.37
N TYR A 177 -1.93 -8.98 -12.07
CA TYR A 177 -3.18 -8.54 -12.71
C TYR A 177 -3.42 -7.03 -12.60
N TYR A 178 -3.28 -6.47 -11.38
CA TYR A 178 -3.49 -5.02 -11.18
C TYR A 178 -2.37 -4.18 -11.77
N THR A 179 -1.14 -4.70 -11.82
CA THR A 179 0.00 -4.03 -12.45
C THR A 179 -0.15 -3.98 -13.97
N ASP A 180 -0.55 -5.08 -14.59
CA ASP A 180 -0.81 -5.12 -16.03
C ASP A 180 -1.94 -4.17 -16.45
N LYS A 181 -2.95 -4.02 -15.58
CA LYS A 181 -4.04 -3.07 -15.81
C LYS A 181 -3.60 -1.61 -15.64
N TYR A 182 -2.59 -1.36 -14.83
CA TYR A 182 -2.03 -0.03 -14.59
C TYR A 182 -1.15 0.43 -15.76
N ASN A 183 -0.43 -0.48 -16.41
CA ASN A 183 0.46 -0.21 -17.55
C ASN A 183 -0.31 -0.16 -18.88
#